data_4beb7e201cd798107ab8b9976bf9efb2
#
_entry.id   4beb7e201cd798107ab8b9976bf9efb2
#
_cell.length_a   1.000
_cell.length_b   1.000
_cell.length_c   1.000
_cell.angle_alpha   90.00
_cell.angle_beta   90.00
_cell.angle_gamma   90.00
#
_symmetry.space_group_name_H-M   'P 1'
#
loop_
_entity.id
_entity.type
_entity.pdbx_description
1 polymer ?
#
loop_
_entity_poly.entity_id
_entity_poly.type
_entity_poly.pdbx_seq_one_letter_code
_entity_poly.pdbx_strand_id
1 'polypeptide(L)'
;MPPSGSHPRREGTSVALALVAFAFAVAALGATLPTPIFPLYERQFGLSTAAVTVVFSTYAIAVVVTLLVAGGVSDRVGRKPVLIPGLLLSGASAVVLLTAQGTAALYIGRVLSGLSVGLFAGTATAMLVDLAPRGRREVATSIAVAANIGGLGLGNLVSGSLDEWVPHPTRTPFAVDLGLLALALAALMIAPETVRRRPSGVILRLARLRVPSEIRGLFWQAAIAGFCGFAVSGLFGAVAPSVMAQLLGVQSHVLAGLVVALLFFASAAGQVTTPRLNNHTALMAGCICLIGGLALLAAAFLLHSFAILVLSAVVAGAGQGLTVGGGLAAVVARAAPGLRGEVASTYFVVTYVGLVIPVIGDGLATGALGLENAGLAFTAVLGALVVAVAATLRRWRGVAAAA
;
A
#
# COMPACT_ATOMS: atom_id res chain seq x y z
N MET A 1 22.39 45.80 18.72
CA MET A 1 22.31 44.33 18.68
C MET A 1 20.93 43.91 19.15
N PRO A 2 20.06 43.37 18.33
CA PRO A 2 18.85 42.72 18.81
C PRO A 2 19.18 41.27 19.21
N PRO A 3 18.50 40.72 20.22
CA PRO A 3 18.81 39.42 20.77
C PRO A 3 18.44 38.30 19.78
N SER A 4 19.38 37.37 19.59
CA SER A 4 19.19 36.11 18.89
C SER A 4 18.20 35.24 19.67
N GLY A 5 16.90 35.51 19.50
CA GLY A 5 15.84 34.75 20.09
C GLY A 5 15.25 33.81 19.09
N SER A 6 15.34 32.51 19.38
CA SER A 6 14.28 31.54 19.16
C SER A 6 14.59 30.33 18.27
N HIS A 7 14.93 29.26 18.92
CA HIS A 7 14.83 27.90 18.36
C HIS A 7 13.68 27.01 18.93
N PRO A 8 12.65 27.48 19.71
CA PRO A 8 11.63 26.56 20.22
C PRO A 8 10.60 26.09 19.16
N ARG A 9 10.37 26.88 18.09
CA ARG A 9 9.40 26.47 17.05
C ARG A 9 9.87 25.33 16.14
N ARG A 10 11.17 25.12 15.95
CA ARG A 10 11.70 24.04 15.09
C ARG A 10 11.63 22.68 15.76
N GLU A 11 11.89 22.59 17.05
CA GLU A 11 11.86 21.33 17.81
C GLU A 11 10.43 20.78 17.93
N GLY A 12 9.46 21.61 18.29
CA GLY A 12 8.05 21.19 18.36
C GLY A 12 7.47 20.67 17.05
N THR A 13 7.93 21.24 15.92
CA THR A 13 7.51 20.78 14.59
C THR A 13 8.08 19.40 14.23
N SER A 14 9.35 19.13 14.57
CA SER A 14 9.99 17.85 14.31
C SER A 14 9.37 16.71 15.13
N VAL A 15 9.04 16.99 16.39
CA VAL A 15 8.35 16.03 17.27
C VAL A 15 6.94 15.73 16.73
N ALA A 16 6.18 16.76 16.33
CA ALA A 16 4.84 16.56 15.76
C ALA A 16 4.87 15.71 14.47
N LEU A 17 5.84 15.95 13.59
CA LEU A 17 6.06 15.12 12.40
C LEU A 17 6.33 13.66 12.75
N ALA A 18 7.21 13.41 13.75
CA ALA A 18 7.54 12.05 14.19
C ALA A 18 6.32 11.33 14.79
N LEU A 19 5.52 12.02 15.61
CA LEU A 19 4.31 11.47 16.23
C LEU A 19 3.27 11.06 15.18
N VAL A 20 3.02 11.90 14.16
CA VAL A 20 2.08 11.60 13.08
C VAL A 20 2.62 10.50 12.16
N ALA A 21 3.91 10.52 11.84
CA ALA A 21 4.55 9.47 11.04
C ALA A 21 4.51 8.11 11.76
N PHE A 22 4.74 8.08 13.07
CA PHE A 22 4.60 6.89 13.90
C PHE A 22 3.17 6.35 13.86
N ALA A 23 2.17 7.20 14.09
CA ALA A 23 0.76 6.78 14.04
C ALA A 23 0.37 6.24 12.65
N PHE A 24 0.90 6.83 11.57
CA PHE A 24 0.68 6.35 10.22
C PHE A 24 1.34 4.98 9.98
N ALA A 25 2.59 4.81 10.43
CA ALA A 25 3.30 3.54 10.31
C ALA A 25 2.60 2.42 11.08
N VAL A 26 2.10 2.69 12.28
CA VAL A 26 1.35 1.71 13.09
C VAL A 26 0.03 1.32 12.41
N ALA A 27 -0.75 2.29 11.92
CA ALA A 27 -2.00 2.00 11.20
C ALA A 27 -1.75 1.15 9.93
N ALA A 28 -0.65 1.41 9.22
CA ALA A 28 -0.24 0.64 8.05
C ALA A 28 0.27 -0.76 8.44
N LEU A 29 1.03 -0.88 9.53
CA LEU A 29 1.54 -2.14 10.07
C LEU A 29 0.39 -3.10 10.39
N GLY A 30 -0.63 -2.65 11.12
CA GLY A 30 -1.80 -3.46 11.49
C GLY A 30 -2.53 -4.05 10.27
N ALA A 31 -2.52 -3.34 9.14
CA ALA A 31 -3.18 -3.79 7.92
C ALA A 31 -2.56 -5.05 7.28
N THR A 32 -1.27 -5.30 7.51
CA THR A 32 -0.53 -6.41 6.89
C THR A 32 -0.19 -7.56 7.85
N LEU A 33 -0.47 -7.42 9.15
CA LEU A 33 -0.26 -8.49 10.12
C LEU A 33 -0.88 -9.85 9.74
N PRO A 34 -2.10 -9.92 9.14
CA PRO A 34 -2.68 -11.22 8.76
C PRO A 34 -1.93 -11.94 7.64
N THR A 35 -1.11 -11.24 6.86
CA THR A 35 -0.50 -11.77 5.63
C THR A 35 0.37 -13.01 5.86
N PRO A 36 1.40 -13.02 6.72
CA PRO A 36 2.25 -14.18 6.92
C PRO A 36 1.52 -15.38 7.54
N ILE A 37 0.42 -15.11 8.27
CA ILE A 37 -0.35 -16.14 8.98
C ILE A 37 -1.53 -16.70 8.18
N PHE A 38 -1.75 -16.28 6.93
CA PHE A 38 -2.79 -16.87 6.08
C PHE A 38 -2.70 -18.39 5.96
N PRO A 39 -1.52 -19.02 5.79
CA PRO A 39 -1.42 -20.48 5.79
C PRO A 39 -1.90 -21.15 7.08
N LEU A 40 -1.79 -20.47 8.23
CA LEU A 40 -2.34 -20.98 9.49
C LEU A 40 -3.89 -20.92 9.49
N TYR A 41 -4.48 -19.83 8.98
CA TYR A 41 -5.93 -19.72 8.82
C TYR A 41 -6.48 -20.71 7.79
N GLU A 42 -5.74 -20.98 6.70
CA GLU A 42 -6.10 -22.05 5.74
C GLU A 42 -6.27 -23.39 6.47
N ARG A 43 -5.30 -23.76 7.28
CA ARG A 43 -5.34 -25.01 8.05
C ARG A 43 -6.38 -25.01 9.16
N GLN A 44 -6.49 -23.91 9.92
CA GLN A 44 -7.36 -23.81 11.09
C GLN A 44 -8.86 -23.76 10.71
N PHE A 45 -9.20 -23.08 9.62
CA PHE A 45 -10.60 -22.86 9.21
C PHE A 45 -10.97 -23.63 7.93
N GLY A 46 -10.07 -24.47 7.40
CA GLY A 46 -10.32 -25.24 6.17
C GLY A 46 -10.52 -24.37 4.93
N LEU A 47 -9.80 -23.24 4.83
CA LEU A 47 -9.95 -22.31 3.72
C LEU A 47 -9.18 -22.78 2.50
N SER A 48 -9.76 -22.62 1.29
CA SER A 48 -9.01 -22.75 0.06
C SER A 48 -8.17 -21.50 -0.22
N THR A 49 -7.14 -21.61 -1.05
CA THR A 49 -6.33 -20.46 -1.50
C THR A 49 -7.21 -19.37 -2.12
N ALA A 50 -8.26 -19.76 -2.88
CA ALA A 50 -9.24 -18.82 -3.41
C ALA A 50 -9.97 -18.04 -2.29
N ALA A 51 -10.38 -18.71 -1.21
CA ALA A 51 -11.01 -18.03 -0.08
C ALA A 51 -10.07 -17.03 0.60
N VAL A 52 -8.80 -17.38 0.75
CA VAL A 52 -7.77 -16.48 1.30
C VAL A 52 -7.58 -15.25 0.42
N THR A 53 -7.51 -15.41 -0.92
CA THR A 53 -7.38 -14.26 -1.83
C THR A 53 -8.60 -13.35 -1.78
N VAL A 54 -9.81 -13.88 -1.58
CA VAL A 54 -11.03 -13.07 -1.37
C VAL A 54 -10.96 -12.33 -0.03
N VAL A 55 -10.57 -13.00 1.07
CA VAL A 55 -10.37 -12.35 2.39
C VAL A 55 -9.34 -11.22 2.27
N PHE A 56 -8.21 -11.47 1.61
CA PHE A 56 -7.20 -10.44 1.35
C PHE A 56 -7.77 -9.26 0.57
N SER A 57 -8.49 -9.53 -0.52
CA SER A 57 -9.05 -8.51 -1.40
C SER A 57 -10.14 -7.66 -0.76
N THR A 58 -10.84 -8.19 0.26
CA THR A 58 -11.86 -7.45 1.02
C THR A 58 -11.29 -6.17 1.65
N TYR A 59 -10.04 -6.23 2.15
CA TYR A 59 -9.33 -5.06 2.63
C TYR A 59 -9.19 -3.97 1.55
N ALA A 60 -8.75 -4.35 0.36
CA ALA A 60 -8.52 -3.41 -0.74
C ALA A 60 -9.84 -2.76 -1.22
N ILE A 61 -10.93 -3.52 -1.25
CA ILE A 61 -12.28 -3.00 -1.56
C ILE A 61 -12.68 -1.95 -0.52
N ALA A 62 -12.49 -2.24 0.77
CA ALA A 62 -12.83 -1.31 1.85
C ALA A 62 -11.97 -0.02 1.77
N VAL A 63 -10.68 -0.11 1.40
CA VAL A 63 -9.83 1.07 1.15
C VAL A 63 -10.42 1.92 0.02
N VAL A 64 -10.77 1.32 -1.12
CA VAL A 64 -11.35 2.03 -2.26
C VAL A 64 -12.64 2.74 -1.88
N VAL A 65 -13.55 2.04 -1.20
CA VAL A 65 -14.83 2.62 -0.73
C VAL A 65 -14.55 3.83 0.17
N THR A 66 -13.62 3.72 1.10
CA THR A 66 -13.27 4.82 2.01
C THR A 66 -12.67 6.01 1.26
N LEU A 67 -11.76 5.78 0.32
CA LEU A 67 -11.16 6.84 -0.49
C LEU A 67 -12.23 7.59 -1.32
N LEU A 68 -13.22 6.86 -1.83
CA LEU A 68 -14.32 7.46 -2.61
C LEU A 68 -15.28 8.27 -1.74
N VAL A 69 -15.56 7.82 -0.52
CA VAL A 69 -16.58 8.44 0.35
C VAL A 69 -15.98 9.52 1.25
N ALA A 70 -14.78 9.29 1.79
CA ALA A 70 -14.15 10.16 2.78
C ALA A 70 -13.04 11.06 2.19
N GLY A 71 -12.77 10.97 0.89
CA GLY A 71 -11.78 11.83 0.24
C GLY A 71 -12.10 13.32 0.42
N GLY A 72 -11.19 14.09 1.03
CA GLY A 72 -11.34 15.53 1.27
C GLY A 72 -12.17 15.91 2.52
N VAL A 73 -12.72 14.96 3.28
CA VAL A 73 -13.42 15.25 4.54
C VAL A 73 -12.49 15.92 5.54
N SER A 74 -11.24 15.46 5.65
CA SER A 74 -10.25 15.98 6.57
C SER A 74 -9.86 17.44 6.35
N ASP A 75 -10.03 17.96 5.13
CA ASP A 75 -9.79 19.38 4.80
C ASP A 75 -10.84 20.33 5.42
N ARG A 76 -11.98 19.79 5.83
CA ARG A 76 -13.11 20.55 6.38
C ARG A 76 -13.27 20.36 7.88
N VAL A 77 -13.21 19.11 8.36
CA VAL A 77 -13.46 18.79 9.76
C VAL A 77 -12.19 18.81 10.61
N GLY A 78 -11.00 18.83 9.97
CA GLY A 78 -9.71 18.70 10.62
C GLY A 78 -9.07 17.34 10.38
N ARG A 79 -7.76 17.24 10.58
CA ARG A 79 -6.99 16.01 10.37
C ARG A 79 -7.24 14.98 11.46
N LYS A 80 -7.11 15.40 12.73
CA LYS A 80 -7.29 14.51 13.90
C LYS A 80 -8.70 13.89 14.00
N PRO A 81 -9.80 14.63 13.73
CA PRO A 81 -11.16 14.05 13.70
C PRO A 81 -11.36 12.93 12.68
N VAL A 82 -10.46 12.78 11.69
CA VAL A 82 -10.49 11.67 10.72
C VAL A 82 -9.50 10.57 11.11
N LEU A 83 -8.30 10.93 11.59
CA LEU A 83 -7.26 9.97 11.97
C LEU A 83 -7.61 9.18 13.23
N ILE A 84 -8.24 9.81 14.25
CA ILE A 84 -8.61 9.14 15.50
C ILE A 84 -9.63 8.01 15.24
N PRO A 85 -10.76 8.24 14.54
CA PRO A 85 -11.64 7.14 14.13
C PRO A 85 -10.94 6.07 13.30
N GLY A 86 -9.98 6.47 12.43
CA GLY A 86 -9.15 5.53 11.70
C GLY A 86 -8.36 4.59 12.61
N LEU A 87 -7.69 5.09 13.68
CA LEU A 87 -7.01 4.24 14.67
C LEU A 87 -7.98 3.36 15.44
N LEU A 88 -9.15 3.88 15.80
CA LEU A 88 -10.17 3.08 16.50
C LEU A 88 -10.68 1.93 15.63
N LEU A 89 -10.85 2.15 14.32
CA LEU A 89 -11.20 1.09 13.36
C LEU A 89 -10.08 0.05 13.24
N SER A 90 -8.80 0.48 13.23
CA SER A 90 -7.66 -0.44 13.26
C SER A 90 -7.65 -1.27 14.55
N GLY A 91 -7.88 -0.64 15.69
CA GLY A 91 -8.00 -1.34 16.98
C GLY A 91 -9.17 -2.33 17.01
N ALA A 92 -10.33 -1.95 16.50
CA ALA A 92 -11.47 -2.85 16.34
C ALA A 92 -11.14 -4.04 15.43
N SER A 93 -10.43 -3.80 14.32
CA SER A 93 -9.91 -4.86 13.45
C SER A 93 -9.01 -5.82 14.22
N ALA A 94 -8.04 -5.28 14.97
CA ALA A 94 -7.11 -6.09 15.76
C ALA A 94 -7.83 -6.94 16.83
N VAL A 95 -8.84 -6.38 17.51
CA VAL A 95 -9.67 -7.13 18.48
C VAL A 95 -10.43 -8.27 17.79
N VAL A 96 -11.08 -8.00 16.65
CA VAL A 96 -11.84 -9.01 15.90
C VAL A 96 -10.91 -10.14 15.44
N LEU A 97 -9.71 -9.82 14.92
CA LEU A 97 -8.75 -10.80 14.47
C LEU A 97 -8.10 -11.57 15.63
N LEU A 98 -7.82 -10.92 16.76
CA LEU A 98 -7.32 -11.53 18.00
C LEU A 98 -8.28 -12.61 18.53
N THR A 99 -9.59 -12.38 18.40
CA THR A 99 -10.65 -13.26 18.90
C THR A 99 -11.28 -14.11 17.81
N ALA A 100 -10.69 -14.17 16.60
CA ALA A 100 -11.24 -14.86 15.46
C ALA A 100 -11.45 -16.36 15.71
N GLN A 101 -12.68 -16.82 15.51
CA GLN A 101 -13.09 -18.23 15.64
C GLN A 101 -13.61 -18.82 14.31
N GLY A 102 -13.53 -18.06 13.22
CA GLY A 102 -13.99 -18.49 11.90
C GLY A 102 -13.81 -17.43 10.82
N THR A 103 -14.15 -17.80 9.61
CA THR A 103 -13.93 -17.00 8.40
C THR A 103 -14.63 -15.64 8.43
N ALA A 104 -15.83 -15.55 9.05
CA ALA A 104 -16.56 -14.28 9.16
C ALA A 104 -15.76 -13.20 9.90
N ALA A 105 -15.03 -13.59 10.96
CA ALA A 105 -14.18 -12.67 11.71
C ALA A 105 -13.03 -12.13 10.82
N LEU A 106 -12.46 -12.96 9.93
CA LEU A 106 -11.44 -12.53 9.00
C LEU A 106 -11.98 -11.45 8.05
N TYR A 107 -13.17 -11.64 7.47
CA TYR A 107 -13.80 -10.63 6.61
C TYR A 107 -14.07 -9.32 7.36
N ILE A 108 -14.66 -9.41 8.56
CA ILE A 108 -14.95 -8.22 9.37
C ILE A 108 -13.67 -7.47 9.71
N GLY A 109 -12.63 -8.17 10.17
CA GLY A 109 -11.33 -7.59 10.46
C GLY A 109 -10.73 -6.90 9.24
N ARG A 110 -10.79 -7.54 8.06
CA ARG A 110 -10.27 -6.97 6.80
C ARG A 110 -11.04 -5.73 6.35
N VAL A 111 -12.38 -5.70 6.50
CA VAL A 111 -13.19 -4.50 6.22
C VAL A 111 -12.77 -3.36 7.15
N LEU A 112 -12.71 -3.59 8.46
CA LEU A 112 -12.34 -2.57 9.45
C LEU A 112 -10.93 -2.02 9.20
N SER A 113 -9.96 -2.89 8.94
CA SER A 113 -8.60 -2.53 8.59
C SER A 113 -8.53 -1.69 7.30
N GLY A 114 -9.28 -2.07 6.26
CA GLY A 114 -9.35 -1.32 5.01
C GLY A 114 -9.98 0.07 5.18
N LEU A 115 -11.04 0.19 5.96
CA LEU A 115 -11.65 1.49 6.32
C LEU A 115 -10.63 2.37 7.05
N SER A 116 -9.88 1.83 8.01
CA SER A 116 -8.81 2.53 8.73
C SER A 116 -7.76 3.10 7.76
N VAL A 117 -7.16 2.25 6.93
CA VAL A 117 -6.10 2.65 5.99
C VAL A 117 -6.62 3.65 4.97
N GLY A 118 -7.85 3.50 4.49
CA GLY A 118 -8.47 4.48 3.59
C GLY A 118 -8.61 5.87 4.20
N LEU A 119 -8.93 5.98 5.50
CA LEU A 119 -8.95 7.25 6.23
C LEU A 119 -7.53 7.82 6.44
N PHE A 120 -6.56 6.96 6.69
CA PHE A 120 -5.17 7.37 6.97
C PHE A 120 -4.43 7.84 5.73
N ALA A 121 -4.52 7.13 4.60
CA ALA A 121 -3.64 7.31 3.46
C ALA A 121 -3.55 8.77 2.97
N GLY A 122 -4.68 9.42 2.75
CA GLY A 122 -4.72 10.83 2.35
C GLY A 122 -4.54 11.80 3.52
N THR A 123 -5.20 11.53 4.65
CA THR A 123 -5.26 12.46 5.78
C THR A 123 -3.92 12.60 6.50
N ALA A 124 -3.23 11.47 6.79
CA ALA A 124 -1.93 11.50 7.46
C ALA A 124 -0.84 12.12 6.56
N THR A 125 -0.87 11.80 5.27
CA THR A 125 0.03 12.44 4.29
C THR A 125 -0.17 13.96 4.27
N ALA A 126 -1.41 14.42 4.21
CA ALA A 126 -1.71 15.86 4.23
C ALA A 126 -1.28 16.52 5.55
N MET A 127 -1.53 15.87 6.70
CA MET A 127 -1.10 16.38 8.01
C MET A 127 0.42 16.50 8.12
N LEU A 128 1.18 15.53 7.61
CA LEU A 128 2.65 15.58 7.57
C LEU A 128 3.15 16.74 6.70
N VAL A 129 2.53 16.95 5.54
CA VAL A 129 2.86 18.09 4.66
C VAL A 129 2.48 19.43 5.29
N ASP A 130 1.34 19.50 5.99
CA ASP A 130 0.89 20.70 6.71
C ASP A 130 1.85 21.06 7.87
N LEU A 131 2.41 20.06 8.55
CA LEU A 131 3.41 20.23 9.63
C LEU A 131 4.81 20.58 9.12
N ALA A 132 5.09 20.34 7.84
CA ALA A 132 6.45 20.55 7.31
C ALA A 132 6.83 22.04 7.26
N PRO A 133 8.08 22.39 7.60
CA PRO A 133 8.60 23.72 7.38
C PRO A 133 8.52 24.13 5.90
N ARG A 134 8.37 25.45 5.65
CA ARG A 134 8.36 25.98 4.27
C ARG A 134 9.62 25.53 3.53
N GLY A 135 9.44 24.98 2.31
CA GLY A 135 10.52 24.43 1.47
C GLY A 135 10.90 22.97 1.75
N ARG A 136 10.28 22.27 2.73
CA ARG A 136 10.55 20.85 3.03
C ARG A 136 9.36 19.92 2.76
N ARG A 137 8.44 20.32 1.90
CA ARG A 137 7.24 19.50 1.55
C ARG A 137 7.62 18.15 0.94
N GLU A 138 8.66 18.09 0.12
CA GLU A 138 9.14 16.83 -0.48
C GLU A 138 9.66 15.86 0.59
N VAL A 139 10.36 16.37 1.60
CA VAL A 139 10.81 15.55 2.74
C VAL A 139 9.62 15.00 3.51
N ALA A 140 8.60 15.82 3.77
CA ALA A 140 7.39 15.38 4.46
C ALA A 140 6.63 14.31 3.65
N THR A 141 6.54 14.46 2.34
CA THR A 141 5.96 13.45 1.45
C THR A 141 6.76 12.15 1.49
N SER A 142 8.10 12.24 1.49
CA SER A 142 8.96 11.06 1.63
C SER A 142 8.79 10.36 2.99
N ILE A 143 8.62 11.13 4.07
CA ILE A 143 8.31 10.60 5.41
C ILE A 143 6.94 9.90 5.38
N ALA A 144 5.92 10.48 4.74
CA ALA A 144 4.61 9.87 4.61
C ALA A 144 4.66 8.54 3.84
N VAL A 145 5.41 8.48 2.74
CA VAL A 145 5.64 7.24 1.98
C VAL A 145 6.36 6.20 2.83
N ALA A 146 7.45 6.60 3.51
CA ALA A 146 8.21 5.70 4.37
C ALA A 146 7.35 5.17 5.54
N ALA A 147 6.54 6.01 6.15
CA ALA A 147 5.63 5.61 7.22
C ALA A 147 4.54 4.64 6.72
N ASN A 148 3.90 4.95 5.60
CA ASN A 148 2.84 4.11 5.04
C ASN A 148 3.40 2.78 4.51
N ILE A 149 4.24 2.86 3.49
CA ILE A 149 4.73 1.65 2.78
C ILE A 149 5.73 0.87 3.65
N GLY A 150 6.59 1.58 4.40
CA GLY A 150 7.48 0.95 5.38
C GLY A 150 6.69 0.30 6.52
N GLY A 151 5.60 0.91 6.98
CA GLY A 151 4.67 0.32 7.95
C GLY A 151 4.06 -0.99 7.45
N LEU A 152 3.60 -1.05 6.18
CA LEU A 152 3.13 -2.29 5.56
C LEU A 152 4.23 -3.38 5.56
N GLY A 153 5.48 -3.01 5.24
CA GLY A 153 6.61 -3.94 5.30
C GLY A 153 6.89 -4.43 6.72
N LEU A 154 6.93 -3.51 7.69
CA LEU A 154 7.15 -3.84 9.10
C LEU A 154 6.08 -4.77 9.66
N GLY A 155 4.81 -4.59 9.28
CA GLY A 155 3.72 -5.46 9.72
C GLY A 155 3.93 -6.91 9.30
N ASN A 156 4.36 -7.14 8.06
CA ASN A 156 4.69 -8.48 7.59
C ASN A 156 5.86 -9.10 8.36
N LEU A 157 6.94 -8.32 8.59
CA LEU A 157 8.11 -8.80 9.29
C LEU A 157 7.82 -9.10 10.77
N VAL A 158 7.12 -8.18 11.45
CA VAL A 158 6.74 -8.34 12.87
C VAL A 158 5.81 -9.54 13.03
N SER A 159 4.78 -9.67 12.18
CA SER A 159 3.86 -10.82 12.26
C SER A 159 4.61 -12.14 12.04
N GLY A 160 5.36 -12.26 10.94
CA GLY A 160 6.11 -13.48 10.66
C GLY A 160 7.08 -13.86 11.78
N SER A 161 7.73 -12.87 12.40
CA SER A 161 8.64 -13.12 13.54
C SER A 161 7.90 -13.57 14.81
N LEU A 162 6.77 -12.92 15.13
CA LEU A 162 5.97 -13.31 16.31
C LEU A 162 5.33 -14.68 16.11
N ASP A 163 4.91 -15.00 14.88
CA ASP A 163 4.30 -16.30 14.56
C ASP A 163 5.27 -17.48 14.74
N GLU A 164 6.55 -17.27 14.46
CA GLU A 164 7.56 -18.33 14.54
C GLU A 164 8.14 -18.51 15.95
N TRP A 165 8.27 -17.40 16.71
CA TRP A 165 9.03 -17.44 17.97
C TRP A 165 8.20 -17.29 19.24
N VAL A 166 6.89 -16.93 19.11
CA VAL A 166 6.05 -16.65 20.29
C VAL A 166 4.82 -17.58 20.30
N PRO A 167 4.36 -18.03 21.49
CA PRO A 167 3.15 -18.82 21.61
C PRO A 167 1.92 -18.08 21.06
N HIS A 168 0.94 -18.83 20.56
CA HIS A 168 -0.30 -18.32 19.99
C HIS A 168 -0.12 -17.43 18.75
N PRO A 169 0.44 -17.95 17.64
CA PRO A 169 0.80 -17.21 16.46
C PRO A 169 -0.37 -16.40 15.84
N THR A 170 -1.60 -16.90 15.92
CA THR A 170 -2.78 -16.21 15.40
C THR A 170 -3.33 -15.10 16.31
N ARG A 171 -2.74 -14.90 17.51
CA ARG A 171 -3.22 -13.92 18.50
C ARG A 171 -2.16 -12.87 18.86
N THR A 172 -0.93 -13.31 19.09
CA THR A 172 0.15 -12.46 19.60
C THR A 172 0.43 -11.23 18.73
N PRO A 173 0.46 -11.31 17.37
CA PRO A 173 0.68 -10.14 16.54
C PRO A 173 -0.39 -9.06 16.76
N PHE A 174 -1.66 -9.44 16.91
CA PHE A 174 -2.75 -8.49 17.14
C PHE A 174 -2.74 -7.90 18.54
N ALA A 175 -2.30 -8.65 19.55
CA ALA A 175 -2.13 -8.10 20.90
C ALA A 175 -1.00 -7.06 20.95
N VAL A 176 0.10 -7.29 20.25
CA VAL A 176 1.20 -6.32 20.10
C VAL A 176 0.71 -5.08 19.34
N ASP A 177 -0.06 -5.28 18.27
CA ASP A 177 -0.63 -4.17 17.48
C ASP A 177 -1.56 -3.29 18.33
N LEU A 178 -2.40 -3.87 19.18
CA LEU A 178 -3.25 -3.10 20.11
C LEU A 178 -2.42 -2.21 21.05
N GLY A 179 -1.29 -2.70 21.54
CA GLY A 179 -0.35 -1.89 22.33
C GLY A 179 0.25 -0.73 21.51
N LEU A 180 0.69 -1.00 20.28
CA LEU A 180 1.20 0.03 19.37
C LEU A 180 0.13 1.05 18.98
N LEU A 181 -1.11 0.60 18.74
CA LEU A 181 -2.24 1.49 18.44
C LEU A 181 -2.61 2.40 19.61
N ALA A 182 -2.51 1.91 20.85
CA ALA A 182 -2.69 2.75 22.04
C ALA A 182 -1.62 3.85 22.12
N LEU A 183 -0.37 3.52 21.84
CA LEU A 183 0.73 4.50 21.75
C LEU A 183 0.52 5.46 20.58
N ALA A 184 0.07 4.98 19.43
CA ALA A 184 -0.24 5.79 18.25
C ALA A 184 -1.39 6.77 18.54
N LEU A 185 -2.42 6.33 19.29
CA LEU A 185 -3.52 7.20 19.71
C LEU A 185 -3.00 8.29 20.65
N ALA A 186 -2.18 7.96 21.65
CA ALA A 186 -1.54 8.94 22.53
C ALA A 186 -0.69 9.93 21.73
N ALA A 187 0.09 9.45 20.75
CA ALA A 187 0.89 10.29 19.86
C ALA A 187 0.02 11.29 19.06
N LEU A 188 -1.11 10.85 18.51
CA LEU A 188 -2.05 11.72 17.81
C LEU A 188 -2.74 12.72 18.75
N MET A 189 -3.01 12.34 19.99
CA MET A 189 -3.60 13.27 20.97
C MET A 189 -2.64 14.42 21.28
N ILE A 190 -1.32 14.16 21.36
CA ILE A 190 -0.27 15.16 21.59
C ILE A 190 -0.03 16.02 20.33
N ALA A 191 -0.09 15.43 19.13
CA ALA A 191 0.15 16.15 17.89
C ALA A 191 -0.83 17.33 17.71
N PRO A 192 -0.39 18.50 17.20
CA PRO A 192 -1.28 19.64 16.97
C PRO A 192 -2.23 19.40 15.80
N GLU A 193 -3.47 19.92 15.88
CA GLU A 193 -4.37 19.99 14.72
C GLU A 193 -3.85 21.03 13.71
N THR A 194 -3.81 20.68 12.44
CA THR A 194 -3.24 21.54 11.38
C THR A 194 -4.30 22.31 10.60
N VAL A 195 -5.56 21.91 10.68
CA VAL A 195 -6.68 22.52 9.94
C VAL A 195 -7.69 23.13 10.90
N ARG A 196 -8.01 24.40 10.70
CA ARG A 196 -9.11 25.05 11.43
C ARG A 196 -10.45 24.50 10.92
N ARG A 197 -11.26 23.98 11.85
CA ARG A 197 -12.61 23.50 11.56
C ARG A 197 -13.44 24.61 10.90
N ARG A 198 -14.09 24.30 9.78
CA ARG A 198 -15.13 25.16 9.19
C ARG A 198 -16.50 24.77 9.75
N PRO A 199 -17.41 25.73 10.02
CA PRO A 199 -18.73 25.44 10.62
C PRO A 199 -19.66 24.63 9.72
N SER A 200 -19.32 24.39 8.45
CA SER A 200 -20.10 23.57 7.53
C SER A 200 -19.95 22.09 7.89
N GLY A 201 -21.07 21.44 8.23
CA GLY A 201 -21.13 20.03 8.66
C GLY A 201 -20.42 19.06 7.70
N VAL A 202 -20.22 17.83 8.18
CA VAL A 202 -19.62 16.73 7.41
C VAL A 202 -20.51 16.45 6.19
N ILE A 203 -20.09 16.90 5.03
CA ILE A 203 -20.72 16.51 3.77
C ILE A 203 -19.87 15.40 3.17
N LEU A 204 -20.31 14.16 3.39
CA LEU A 204 -19.80 13.01 2.64
C LEU A 204 -20.20 13.21 1.16
N ARG A 205 -19.24 13.50 0.31
CA ARG A 205 -19.46 13.58 -1.14
C ARG A 205 -18.67 12.47 -1.79
N LEU A 206 -19.37 11.62 -2.52
CA LEU A 206 -18.73 10.63 -3.37
C LEU A 206 -17.74 11.36 -4.30
N ALA A 207 -16.46 10.95 -4.25
CA ALA A 207 -15.47 11.51 -5.14
C ALA A 207 -15.90 11.24 -6.59
N ARG A 208 -15.94 12.29 -7.43
CA ARG A 208 -16.23 12.10 -8.83
C ARG A 208 -15.03 11.49 -9.52
N LEU A 209 -15.23 10.30 -10.08
CA LEU A 209 -14.22 9.65 -10.91
C LEU A 209 -14.19 10.36 -12.27
N ARG A 210 -13.15 11.16 -12.50
CA ARG A 210 -13.01 11.96 -13.71
C ARG A 210 -11.60 11.90 -14.25
N VAL A 211 -11.51 11.63 -15.54
CA VAL A 211 -10.27 11.72 -16.31
C VAL A 211 -10.48 12.73 -17.44
N PRO A 212 -9.87 13.93 -17.35
CA PRO A 212 -9.93 14.92 -18.42
C PRO A 212 -9.42 14.36 -19.74
N SER A 213 -10.05 14.77 -20.87
CA SER A 213 -9.68 14.32 -22.22
C SER A 213 -8.21 14.56 -22.54
N GLU A 214 -7.69 15.70 -22.11
CA GLU A 214 -6.34 16.20 -22.39
C GLU A 214 -5.23 15.30 -21.81
N ILE A 215 -5.52 14.61 -20.70
CA ILE A 215 -4.55 13.74 -20.02
C ILE A 215 -4.92 12.26 -20.11
N ARG A 216 -5.98 11.89 -20.82
CA ARG A 216 -6.53 10.53 -20.86
C ARG A 216 -5.51 9.47 -21.27
N GLY A 217 -4.69 9.75 -22.30
CA GLY A 217 -3.65 8.83 -22.77
C GLY A 217 -2.60 8.56 -21.69
N LEU A 218 -2.04 9.61 -21.10
CA LEU A 218 -1.08 9.50 -20.00
C LEU A 218 -1.69 8.83 -18.77
N PHE A 219 -2.95 9.17 -18.45
CA PHE A 219 -3.66 8.60 -17.31
C PHE A 219 -3.73 7.08 -17.41
N TRP A 220 -4.19 6.54 -18.54
CA TRP A 220 -4.31 5.09 -18.69
C TRP A 220 -2.96 4.38 -18.71
N GLN A 221 -1.93 4.96 -19.32
CA GLN A 221 -0.58 4.40 -19.25
C GLN A 221 -0.07 4.31 -17.81
N ALA A 222 -0.18 5.39 -17.05
CA ALA A 222 0.24 5.44 -15.65
C ALA A 222 -0.62 4.54 -14.75
N ALA A 223 -1.94 4.55 -14.93
CA ALA A 223 -2.88 3.78 -14.12
C ALA A 223 -2.74 2.27 -14.36
N ILE A 224 -2.52 1.82 -15.60
CA ILE A 224 -2.29 0.41 -15.91
C ILE A 224 -0.93 -0.06 -15.36
N ALA A 225 0.12 0.77 -15.45
CA ALA A 225 1.39 0.44 -14.82
C ALA A 225 1.26 0.32 -13.29
N GLY A 226 0.55 1.24 -12.65
CA GLY A 226 0.23 1.18 -11.23
C GLY A 226 -0.65 -0.02 -10.86
N PHE A 227 -1.65 -0.35 -11.67
CA PHE A 227 -2.47 -1.56 -11.55
C PHE A 227 -1.60 -2.83 -11.52
N CYS A 228 -0.66 -2.98 -12.46
CA CYS A 228 0.25 -4.12 -12.49
C CYS A 228 1.14 -4.17 -11.24
N GLY A 229 1.65 -3.01 -10.79
CA GLY A 229 2.43 -2.92 -9.56
C GLY A 229 1.64 -3.37 -8.32
N PHE A 230 0.36 -2.95 -8.19
CA PHE A 230 -0.52 -3.39 -7.10
C PHE A 230 -0.89 -4.87 -7.23
N ALA A 231 -1.08 -5.39 -8.45
CA ALA A 231 -1.35 -6.81 -8.67
C ALA A 231 -0.19 -7.69 -8.18
N VAL A 232 1.05 -7.29 -8.47
CA VAL A 232 2.25 -7.98 -7.96
C VAL A 232 2.30 -7.92 -6.43
N SER A 233 2.06 -6.73 -5.84
CA SER A 233 2.03 -6.61 -4.37
C SER A 233 0.93 -7.48 -3.74
N GLY A 234 -0.21 -7.59 -4.40
CA GLY A 234 -1.30 -8.46 -3.97
C GLY A 234 -0.96 -9.94 -4.03
N LEU A 235 -0.29 -10.39 -5.09
CA LEU A 235 0.18 -11.78 -5.20
C LEU A 235 1.16 -12.11 -4.07
N PHE A 236 2.16 -11.26 -3.86
CA PHE A 236 3.11 -11.45 -2.75
C PHE A 236 2.43 -11.44 -1.39
N GLY A 237 1.44 -10.57 -1.19
CA GLY A 237 0.70 -10.50 0.07
C GLY A 237 -0.27 -11.66 0.29
N ALA A 238 -0.93 -12.18 -0.74
CA ALA A 238 -1.97 -13.19 -0.59
C ALA A 238 -1.46 -14.62 -0.83
N VAL A 239 -0.52 -14.81 -1.74
CA VAL A 239 -0.17 -16.12 -2.30
C VAL A 239 1.27 -16.53 -2.00
N ALA A 240 2.22 -15.58 -1.90
CA ALA A 240 3.63 -15.95 -1.70
C ALA A 240 3.89 -16.78 -0.42
N PRO A 241 3.23 -16.57 0.74
CA PRO A 241 3.41 -17.45 1.90
C PRO A 241 3.03 -18.91 1.60
N SER A 242 1.92 -19.13 0.88
CA SER A 242 1.47 -20.47 0.47
C SER A 242 2.41 -21.10 -0.58
N VAL A 243 2.92 -20.29 -1.53
CA VAL A 243 3.95 -20.72 -2.51
C VAL A 243 5.22 -21.17 -1.78
N MET A 244 5.70 -20.40 -0.81
CA MET A 244 6.87 -20.75 -0.03
C MET A 244 6.69 -22.08 0.72
N ALA A 245 5.55 -22.25 1.38
CA ALA A 245 5.27 -23.43 2.17
C ALA A 245 5.03 -24.69 1.32
N GLN A 246 4.26 -24.57 0.22
CA GLN A 246 3.77 -25.70 -0.56
C GLN A 246 4.68 -26.04 -1.74
N LEU A 247 5.23 -25.03 -2.43
CA LEU A 247 6.03 -25.23 -3.64
C LEU A 247 7.53 -25.26 -3.36
N LEU A 248 8.01 -24.36 -2.49
CA LEU A 248 9.44 -24.20 -2.21
C LEU A 248 9.90 -24.96 -0.96
N GLY A 249 9.00 -25.58 -0.19
CA GLY A 249 9.31 -26.31 1.04
C GLY A 249 9.79 -25.42 2.19
N VAL A 250 9.65 -24.10 2.10
CA VAL A 250 10.08 -23.13 3.12
C VAL A 250 8.94 -22.85 4.08
N GLN A 251 9.01 -23.47 5.28
CA GLN A 251 7.95 -23.42 6.30
C GLN A 251 8.08 -22.22 7.25
N SER A 252 9.17 -21.44 7.18
CA SER A 252 9.44 -20.32 8.09
C SER A 252 8.52 -19.14 7.83
N HIS A 253 7.74 -18.74 8.82
CA HIS A 253 6.88 -17.57 8.79
C HIS A 253 7.69 -16.27 8.80
N VAL A 254 8.86 -16.26 9.45
CA VAL A 254 9.83 -15.13 9.40
C VAL A 254 10.25 -14.86 7.96
N LEU A 255 10.66 -15.91 7.24
CA LEU A 255 11.09 -15.77 5.85
C LEU A 255 9.93 -15.32 4.94
N ALA A 256 8.71 -15.84 5.18
CA ALA A 256 7.52 -15.39 4.45
C ALA A 256 7.24 -13.90 4.69
N GLY A 257 7.25 -13.48 5.95
CA GLY A 257 7.12 -12.06 6.31
C GLY A 257 8.23 -11.20 5.73
N LEU A 258 9.49 -11.69 5.72
CA LEU A 258 10.65 -10.98 5.17
C LEU A 258 10.54 -10.76 3.67
N VAL A 259 10.12 -11.77 2.90
CA VAL A 259 9.95 -11.64 1.44
C VAL A 259 8.95 -10.54 1.10
N VAL A 260 7.80 -10.52 1.77
CA VAL A 260 6.79 -9.49 1.55
C VAL A 260 7.25 -8.13 2.07
N ALA A 261 7.96 -8.08 3.20
CA ALA A 261 8.56 -6.85 3.74
C ALA A 261 9.57 -6.24 2.77
N LEU A 262 10.46 -7.06 2.18
CA LEU A 262 11.44 -6.61 1.20
C LEU A 262 10.79 -5.98 -0.04
N LEU A 263 9.68 -6.55 -0.52
CA LEU A 263 8.89 -5.94 -1.59
C LEU A 263 8.42 -4.53 -1.20
N PHE A 264 7.83 -4.37 0.00
CA PHE A 264 7.35 -3.07 0.45
C PHE A 264 8.50 -2.08 0.73
N PHE A 265 9.61 -2.51 1.31
CA PHE A 265 10.77 -1.64 1.52
C PHE A 265 11.38 -1.18 0.20
N ALA A 266 11.51 -2.06 -0.78
CA ALA A 266 11.94 -1.71 -2.12
C ALA A 266 10.95 -0.76 -2.82
N SER A 267 9.64 -0.96 -2.61
CA SER A 267 8.59 -0.05 -3.08
C SER A 267 8.71 1.33 -2.44
N ALA A 268 8.89 1.41 -1.13
CA ALA A 268 9.11 2.69 -0.43
C ALA A 268 10.34 3.42 -0.99
N ALA A 269 11.45 2.71 -1.19
CA ALA A 269 12.66 3.25 -1.79
C ALA A 269 12.39 3.79 -3.22
N GLY A 270 11.68 3.02 -4.05
CA GLY A 270 11.26 3.43 -5.40
C GLY A 270 10.41 4.71 -5.37
N GLN A 271 9.42 4.78 -4.48
CA GLN A 271 8.57 5.98 -4.36
C GLN A 271 9.33 7.22 -3.86
N VAL A 272 10.21 7.06 -2.86
CA VAL A 272 11.02 8.16 -2.31
C VAL A 272 12.04 8.68 -3.33
N THR A 273 12.49 7.86 -4.27
CA THR A 273 13.40 8.29 -5.35
C THR A 273 12.68 8.96 -6.52
N THR A 274 11.38 8.76 -6.68
CA THR A 274 10.57 9.32 -7.78
C THR A 274 10.74 10.84 -7.99
N PRO A 275 10.75 11.71 -6.95
CA PRO A 275 10.91 13.16 -7.15
C PRO A 275 12.25 13.56 -7.77
N ARG A 276 13.28 12.70 -7.69
CA ARG A 276 14.60 12.95 -8.28
C ARG A 276 14.67 12.60 -9.77
N LEU A 277 13.65 11.93 -10.28
CA LEU A 277 13.54 11.51 -11.68
C LEU A 277 12.48 12.36 -12.38
N ASN A 278 12.60 12.56 -13.68
CA ASN A 278 11.46 13.05 -14.43
C ASN A 278 10.36 11.96 -14.51
N ASN A 279 9.11 12.39 -14.57
CA ASN A 279 7.95 11.49 -14.48
C ASN A 279 7.97 10.36 -15.52
N HIS A 280 8.45 10.65 -16.74
CA HIS A 280 8.57 9.66 -17.81
C HIS A 280 9.65 8.62 -17.48
N THR A 281 10.82 9.06 -17.01
CA THR A 281 11.92 8.15 -16.62
C THR A 281 11.52 7.28 -15.44
N ALA A 282 10.85 7.85 -14.43
CA ALA A 282 10.35 7.09 -13.28
C ALA A 282 9.37 5.99 -13.72
N LEU A 283 8.39 6.34 -14.57
CA LEU A 283 7.39 5.38 -15.05
C LEU A 283 8.01 4.30 -15.94
N MET A 284 8.95 4.67 -16.83
CA MET A 284 9.64 3.71 -17.69
C MET A 284 10.56 2.78 -16.89
N ALA A 285 11.35 3.31 -15.96
CA ALA A 285 12.20 2.51 -15.07
C ALA A 285 11.34 1.56 -14.22
N GLY A 286 10.20 2.05 -13.73
CA GLY A 286 9.23 1.22 -13.02
C GLY A 286 8.70 0.06 -13.86
N CYS A 287 8.33 0.31 -15.12
CA CYS A 287 7.92 -0.76 -16.03
C CYS A 287 9.05 -1.78 -16.29
N ILE A 288 10.28 -1.33 -16.49
CA ILE A 288 11.43 -2.22 -16.70
C ILE A 288 11.66 -3.09 -15.44
N CYS A 289 11.64 -2.49 -14.26
CA CYS A 289 11.75 -3.23 -13.00
C CYS A 289 10.60 -4.23 -12.82
N LEU A 290 9.33 -3.85 -13.14
CA LEU A 290 8.20 -4.78 -13.07
C LEU A 290 8.37 -5.95 -14.04
N ILE A 291 8.80 -5.72 -15.29
CA ILE A 291 9.06 -6.78 -16.26
C ILE A 291 10.16 -7.72 -15.73
N GLY A 292 11.28 -7.17 -15.24
CA GLY A 292 12.37 -7.95 -14.66
C GLY A 292 11.93 -8.73 -13.41
N GLY A 293 11.15 -8.10 -12.53
CA GLY A 293 10.59 -8.74 -11.33
C GLY A 293 9.63 -9.87 -11.65
N LEU A 294 8.73 -9.70 -12.64
CA LEU A 294 7.83 -10.75 -13.10
C LEU A 294 8.58 -11.90 -13.79
N ALA A 295 9.61 -11.60 -14.59
CA ALA A 295 10.46 -12.63 -15.17
C ALA A 295 11.19 -13.45 -14.10
N LEU A 296 11.72 -12.77 -13.06
CA LEU A 296 12.33 -13.45 -11.90
C LEU A 296 11.28 -14.26 -11.12
N LEU A 297 10.06 -13.78 -11.00
CA LEU A 297 8.97 -14.52 -10.33
C LEU A 297 8.64 -15.81 -11.09
N ALA A 298 8.52 -15.73 -12.41
CA ALA A 298 8.34 -16.92 -13.25
C ALA A 298 9.53 -17.89 -13.12
N ALA A 299 10.77 -17.38 -13.12
CA ALA A 299 11.96 -18.20 -12.89
C ALA A 299 11.97 -18.84 -11.49
N ALA A 300 11.49 -18.13 -10.47
CA ALA A 300 11.39 -18.68 -9.11
C ALA A 300 10.42 -19.88 -9.05
N PHE A 301 9.28 -19.83 -9.78
CA PHE A 301 8.37 -20.95 -9.90
C PHE A 301 9.00 -22.12 -10.64
N LEU A 302 9.54 -21.89 -11.83
CA LEU A 302 10.10 -22.95 -12.70
C LEU A 302 11.34 -23.62 -12.10
N LEU A 303 12.17 -22.88 -11.37
CA LEU A 303 13.41 -23.39 -10.76
C LEU A 303 13.26 -23.75 -9.29
N HIS A 304 12.05 -23.59 -8.73
CA HIS A 304 11.75 -23.84 -7.30
C HIS A 304 12.76 -23.15 -6.36
N SER A 305 13.16 -21.91 -6.68
CA SER A 305 14.25 -21.22 -5.99
C SER A 305 13.77 -20.10 -5.09
N PHE A 306 13.96 -20.26 -3.79
CA PHE A 306 13.69 -19.23 -2.79
C PHE A 306 14.52 -17.95 -3.02
N ALA A 307 15.80 -18.09 -3.37
CA ALA A 307 16.67 -16.95 -3.61
C ALA A 307 16.19 -16.08 -4.77
N ILE A 308 15.68 -16.70 -5.85
CA ILE A 308 15.11 -15.98 -7.00
C ILE A 308 13.79 -15.31 -6.61
N LEU A 309 12.96 -15.94 -5.76
CA LEU A 309 11.75 -15.32 -5.23
C LEU A 309 12.07 -14.05 -4.43
N VAL A 310 13.09 -14.08 -3.56
CA VAL A 310 13.55 -12.91 -2.81
C VAL A 310 14.01 -11.79 -3.75
N LEU A 311 14.81 -12.13 -4.77
CA LEU A 311 15.28 -11.15 -5.76
C LEU A 311 14.10 -10.55 -6.54
N SER A 312 13.13 -11.39 -6.92
CA SER A 312 11.88 -10.95 -7.56
C SER A 312 11.12 -9.94 -6.69
N ALA A 313 10.97 -10.22 -5.39
CA ALA A 313 10.30 -9.31 -4.44
C ALA A 313 10.95 -7.92 -4.42
N VAL A 314 12.28 -7.85 -4.37
CA VAL A 314 13.02 -6.58 -4.35
C VAL A 314 12.86 -5.82 -5.67
N VAL A 315 13.08 -6.50 -6.80
CA VAL A 315 13.03 -5.86 -8.14
C VAL A 315 11.61 -5.43 -8.48
N ALA A 316 10.62 -6.30 -8.25
CA ALA A 316 9.21 -5.97 -8.49
C ALA A 316 8.71 -4.88 -7.54
N GLY A 317 9.14 -4.90 -6.27
CA GLY A 317 8.83 -3.86 -5.29
C GLY A 317 9.34 -2.49 -5.72
N ALA A 318 10.60 -2.39 -6.16
CA ALA A 318 11.14 -1.15 -6.71
C ALA A 318 10.34 -0.67 -7.93
N GLY A 319 9.97 -1.59 -8.83
CA GLY A 319 9.12 -1.32 -9.99
C GLY A 319 7.73 -0.80 -9.59
N GLN A 320 7.10 -1.42 -8.61
CA GLN A 320 5.81 -0.99 -8.07
C GLN A 320 5.91 0.43 -7.49
N GLY A 321 6.94 0.70 -6.69
CA GLY A 321 7.15 2.03 -6.11
C GLY A 321 7.30 3.12 -7.16
N LEU A 322 8.15 2.89 -8.18
CA LEU A 322 8.38 3.82 -9.28
C LEU A 322 7.15 4.03 -10.16
N THR A 323 6.38 2.97 -10.47
CA THR A 323 5.16 3.09 -11.29
C THR A 323 4.04 3.82 -10.56
N VAL A 324 3.83 3.52 -9.28
CA VAL A 324 2.77 4.16 -8.49
C VAL A 324 3.11 5.61 -8.18
N GLY A 325 4.31 5.89 -7.66
CA GLY A 325 4.75 7.25 -7.35
C GLY A 325 4.89 8.11 -8.59
N GLY A 326 5.61 7.62 -9.62
CA GLY A 326 5.83 8.32 -10.88
C GLY A 326 4.53 8.51 -11.68
N GLY A 327 3.67 7.49 -11.70
CA GLY A 327 2.37 7.56 -12.37
C GLY A 327 1.45 8.60 -11.75
N LEU A 328 1.28 8.58 -10.43
CA LEU A 328 0.48 9.56 -9.71
C LEU A 328 1.01 10.99 -9.93
N ALA A 329 2.33 11.19 -9.77
CA ALA A 329 2.97 12.48 -9.98
C ALA A 329 2.73 12.99 -11.42
N ALA A 330 2.88 12.12 -12.43
CA ALA A 330 2.71 12.47 -13.83
C ALA A 330 1.28 12.94 -14.15
N VAL A 331 0.26 12.23 -13.65
CA VAL A 331 -1.14 12.58 -13.94
C VAL A 331 -1.61 13.80 -13.17
N VAL A 332 -1.21 13.94 -11.90
CA VAL A 332 -1.58 15.08 -11.05
C VAL A 332 -0.90 16.37 -11.52
N ALA A 333 0.37 16.30 -11.98
CA ALA A 333 1.08 17.47 -12.49
C ALA A 333 0.40 18.09 -13.73
N ARG A 334 -0.23 17.26 -14.59
CA ARG A 334 -0.93 17.71 -15.80
C ARG A 334 -2.41 18.02 -15.61
N ALA A 335 -2.98 17.63 -14.48
CA ALA A 335 -4.36 17.93 -14.15
C ALA A 335 -4.53 19.41 -13.75
N ALA A 336 -5.61 20.04 -14.20
CA ALA A 336 -5.99 21.38 -13.75
C ALA A 336 -6.11 21.42 -12.20
N PRO A 337 -5.72 22.52 -11.54
CA PRO A 337 -5.67 22.59 -10.07
C PRO A 337 -6.95 22.13 -9.37
N GLY A 338 -8.12 22.46 -9.91
CA GLY A 338 -9.43 22.06 -9.35
C GLY A 338 -9.80 20.59 -9.57
N LEU A 339 -9.09 19.85 -10.43
CA LEU A 339 -9.39 18.45 -10.78
C LEU A 339 -8.35 17.46 -10.22
N ARG A 340 -7.27 17.94 -9.62
CA ARG A 340 -6.17 17.09 -9.13
C ARG A 340 -6.64 16.02 -8.15
N GLY A 341 -7.55 16.36 -7.27
CA GLY A 341 -8.12 15.41 -6.31
C GLY A 341 -8.95 14.31 -6.98
N GLU A 342 -9.81 14.68 -7.96
CA GLU A 342 -10.64 13.73 -8.71
C GLU A 342 -9.76 12.77 -9.54
N VAL A 343 -8.73 13.29 -10.19
CA VAL A 343 -7.76 12.52 -10.98
C VAL A 343 -6.96 11.56 -10.09
N ALA A 344 -6.48 12.02 -8.93
CA ALA A 344 -5.74 11.18 -7.99
C ALA A 344 -6.64 10.06 -7.42
N SER A 345 -7.89 10.37 -7.04
CA SER A 345 -8.84 9.37 -6.56
C SER A 345 -9.14 8.33 -7.65
N THR A 346 -9.34 8.77 -8.90
CA THR A 346 -9.57 7.84 -10.02
C THR A 346 -8.36 6.95 -10.27
N TYR A 347 -7.15 7.50 -10.16
CA TYR A 347 -5.90 6.75 -10.27
C TYR A 347 -5.80 5.66 -9.19
N PHE A 348 -6.06 6.00 -7.93
CA PHE A 348 -6.03 5.01 -6.85
C PHE A 348 -7.11 3.94 -6.99
N VAL A 349 -8.32 4.29 -7.44
CA VAL A 349 -9.35 3.28 -7.71
C VAL A 349 -8.85 2.24 -8.72
N VAL A 350 -8.29 2.70 -9.84
CA VAL A 350 -7.78 1.79 -10.88
C VAL A 350 -6.63 0.93 -10.34
N THR A 351 -5.69 1.51 -9.59
CA THR A 351 -4.55 0.77 -9.04
C THR A 351 -4.98 -0.26 -7.99
N TYR A 352 -5.92 0.09 -7.10
CA TYR A 352 -6.46 -0.86 -6.11
C TYR A 352 -7.31 -1.98 -6.74
N VAL A 353 -7.95 -1.74 -7.89
CA VAL A 353 -8.59 -2.82 -8.67
C VAL A 353 -7.54 -3.86 -9.09
N GLY A 354 -6.28 -3.44 -9.34
CA GLY A 354 -5.15 -4.33 -9.55
C GLY A 354 -4.84 -5.24 -8.34
N LEU A 355 -5.07 -4.76 -7.13
CA LEU A 355 -4.91 -5.56 -5.91
C LEU A 355 -6.05 -6.59 -5.72
N VAL A 356 -7.18 -6.41 -6.38
CA VAL A 356 -8.40 -7.22 -6.19
C VAL A 356 -8.57 -8.25 -7.30
N ILE A 357 -8.77 -7.78 -8.54
CA ILE A 357 -9.18 -8.65 -9.65
C ILE A 357 -8.11 -9.70 -10.01
N PRO A 358 -6.83 -9.34 -10.23
CA PRO A 358 -5.83 -10.33 -10.59
C PRO A 358 -5.56 -11.32 -9.46
N VAL A 359 -5.58 -10.87 -8.21
CA VAL A 359 -5.30 -11.72 -7.04
C VAL A 359 -6.42 -12.74 -6.80
N ILE A 360 -7.68 -12.32 -6.90
CA ILE A 360 -8.82 -13.26 -6.85
C ILE A 360 -8.76 -14.21 -8.05
N GLY A 361 -8.44 -13.70 -9.24
CA GLY A 361 -8.27 -14.51 -10.44
C GLY A 361 -7.20 -15.58 -10.29
N ASP A 362 -6.05 -15.26 -9.72
CA ASP A 362 -4.97 -16.21 -9.41
C ASP A 362 -5.41 -17.25 -8.38
N GLY A 363 -6.08 -16.83 -7.31
CA GLY A 363 -6.61 -17.76 -6.31
C GLY A 363 -7.64 -18.74 -6.87
N LEU A 364 -8.51 -18.29 -7.78
CA LEU A 364 -9.46 -19.17 -8.47
C LEU A 364 -8.75 -20.10 -9.47
N ALA A 365 -7.76 -19.58 -10.21
CA ALA A 365 -6.96 -20.36 -11.16
C ALA A 365 -6.15 -21.45 -10.44
N THR A 366 -5.68 -21.19 -9.21
CA THR A 366 -4.97 -22.19 -8.39
C THR A 366 -5.79 -23.45 -8.18
N GLY A 367 -7.11 -23.35 -8.02
CA GLY A 367 -7.99 -24.50 -7.86
C GLY A 367 -8.09 -25.39 -9.13
N ALA A 368 -7.94 -24.81 -10.31
CA ALA A 368 -8.05 -25.52 -11.60
C ALA A 368 -6.69 -25.95 -12.18
N LEU A 369 -5.66 -25.11 -12.02
CA LEU A 369 -4.35 -25.27 -12.67
C LEU A 369 -3.23 -25.69 -11.71
N GLY A 370 -3.48 -25.64 -10.40
CA GLY A 370 -2.46 -25.74 -9.36
C GLY A 370 -1.70 -24.42 -9.15
N LEU A 371 -1.00 -24.35 -8.03
CA LEU A 371 -0.37 -23.12 -7.53
C LEU A 371 0.72 -22.58 -8.46
N GLU A 372 1.54 -23.48 -9.03
CA GLU A 372 2.63 -23.12 -9.95
C GLU A 372 2.10 -22.55 -11.26
N ASN A 373 1.19 -23.28 -11.93
CA ASN A 373 0.67 -22.86 -13.22
C ASN A 373 -0.18 -21.59 -13.13
N ALA A 374 -0.95 -21.43 -12.05
CA ALA A 374 -1.69 -20.19 -11.80
C ALA A 374 -0.73 -19.00 -11.66
N GLY A 375 0.32 -19.12 -10.84
CA GLY A 375 1.35 -18.09 -10.70
C GLY A 375 2.08 -17.79 -12.01
N LEU A 376 2.39 -18.80 -12.84
CA LEU A 376 2.99 -18.60 -14.17
C LEU A 376 2.03 -17.87 -15.13
N ALA A 377 0.74 -18.23 -15.12
CA ALA A 377 -0.28 -17.53 -15.91
C ALA A 377 -0.41 -16.07 -15.48
N PHE A 378 -0.44 -15.81 -14.16
CA PHE A 378 -0.46 -14.46 -13.60
C PHE A 378 0.75 -13.64 -14.08
N THR A 379 1.97 -14.18 -13.97
CA THR A 379 3.20 -13.48 -14.42
C THR A 379 3.20 -13.20 -15.92
N ALA A 380 2.70 -14.13 -16.74
CA ALA A 380 2.60 -13.97 -18.19
C ALA A 380 1.60 -12.87 -18.57
N VAL A 381 0.41 -12.86 -17.99
CA VAL A 381 -0.64 -11.86 -18.27
C VAL A 381 -0.18 -10.45 -17.84
N LEU A 382 0.31 -10.30 -16.61
CA LEU A 382 0.79 -9.01 -16.14
C LEU A 382 2.05 -8.56 -16.89
N GLY A 383 2.97 -9.48 -17.20
CA GLY A 383 4.16 -9.18 -17.98
C GLY A 383 3.82 -8.63 -19.36
N ALA A 384 2.89 -9.27 -20.06
CA ALA A 384 2.39 -8.79 -21.36
C ALA A 384 1.77 -7.39 -21.24
N LEU A 385 0.99 -7.14 -20.19
CA LEU A 385 0.35 -5.84 -19.96
C LEU A 385 1.39 -4.74 -19.68
N VAL A 386 2.40 -5.01 -18.84
CA VAL A 386 3.47 -4.03 -18.54
C VAL A 386 4.32 -3.76 -19.79
N VAL A 387 4.63 -4.79 -20.59
CA VAL A 387 5.36 -4.64 -21.87
C VAL A 387 4.57 -3.75 -22.83
N ALA A 388 3.25 -3.96 -22.96
CA ALA A 388 2.39 -3.12 -23.79
C ALA A 388 2.43 -1.65 -23.32
N VAL A 389 2.35 -1.39 -22.00
CA VAL A 389 2.49 -0.02 -21.45
C VAL A 389 3.86 0.57 -21.77
N ALA A 390 4.95 -0.17 -21.54
CA ALA A 390 6.31 0.30 -21.82
C ALA A 390 6.50 0.63 -23.29
N ALA A 391 5.94 -0.17 -24.20
CA ALA A 391 5.99 0.08 -25.64
C ALA A 391 5.25 1.38 -26.04
N THR A 392 4.08 1.65 -25.44
CA THR A 392 3.34 2.91 -25.71
C THR A 392 4.07 4.13 -25.15
N LEU A 393 4.70 4.01 -23.99
CA LEU A 393 5.52 5.08 -23.40
C LEU A 393 6.74 5.44 -24.28
N ARG A 394 7.39 4.45 -24.89
CA ARG A 394 8.51 4.68 -25.82
C ARG A 394 8.08 5.46 -27.06
N ARG A 395 6.94 5.13 -27.65
CA ARG A 395 6.40 5.81 -28.83
C ARG A 395 6.11 7.28 -28.59
N TRP A 396 5.67 7.61 -27.38
CA TRP A 396 5.35 9.01 -27.02
C TRP A 396 6.57 9.93 -26.99
N ARG A 397 7.76 9.42 -26.65
CA ARG A 397 9.03 10.16 -26.76
C ARG A 397 9.39 10.48 -28.22
N GLY A 398 9.13 9.58 -29.15
CA GLY A 398 9.42 9.79 -30.57
C GLY A 398 8.61 10.95 -31.17
N VAL A 399 7.36 11.12 -30.76
CA VAL A 399 6.48 12.19 -31.25
C VAL A 399 6.82 13.54 -30.61
N ALA A 400 7.19 13.57 -29.32
CA ALA A 400 7.57 14.81 -28.64
C ALA A 400 8.99 15.30 -28.98
N ALA A 401 9.84 14.46 -29.55
CA ALA A 401 11.17 14.83 -30.02
C ALA A 401 11.18 15.21 -31.54
N ALA A 402 10.10 14.92 -32.26
CA ALA A 402 9.95 15.21 -33.69
C ALA A 402 9.05 16.46 -33.96
N ALA A 403 8.44 17.04 -32.90
CA ALA A 403 7.69 18.30 -32.92
C ALA A 403 8.46 19.43 -32.22
#